data_7d21a393d11446b047c07afb5c57087d
#
_entry.id   7d21a393d11446b047c07afb5c57087d
#
_cell.length_a   1.000
_cell.length_b   1.000
_cell.length_c   1.000
_cell.angle_alpha   90.00
_cell.angle_beta   90.00
_cell.angle_gamma   90.00
#
_symmetry.space_group_name_H-M   'P 1'
#
loop_
_entity.id
_entity.type
_entity.pdbx_description
1 polymer ?
#
loop_
_entity_poly.entity_id
_entity_poly.type
_entity_poly.pdbx_seq_one_letter_code
_entity_poly.pdbx_strand_id
1 'polypeptide(L)'
;MKKLFCLILLGVFTILFTVVSCKKKNDPVPITNPPSLNAIEIAFDSTQINTFFGKYPKLKSYQGDVEQLYHKHQFHYIWFDKDGLNEFAGLLYNKLNNLSLEGIESEVPYKEKIDDIYDNPDNNQKASIDTELLSSALYFFYADKVYGGMSTQKSEALGWFLPRKKQSYVDYLDSLLVNPSLINKEGKGVLKQYYLLKDILQHYRKIEKKGGWKTIEIDPNVKSFKPGDSATAIAQIRTRLFITDDLAQDSKSAVYDDE
;
A
#
# COMPACT_ATOMS: atom_id res chain seq x y z
N MET A 1 -73.39 -2.00 20.71
CA MET A 1 -72.48 -3.14 20.50
C MET A 1 -71.37 -2.86 19.48
N LYS A 2 -71.57 -2.13 18.38
CA LYS A 2 -70.57 -1.84 17.37
C LYS A 2 -69.38 -0.93 17.84
N LYS A 3 -69.64 -0.01 18.77
CA LYS A 3 -68.63 0.92 19.30
C LYS A 3 -67.65 0.26 20.33
N LEU A 4 -68.11 -0.76 21.03
CA LEU A 4 -67.27 -1.49 22.02
C LEU A 4 -66.33 -2.45 21.32
N PHE A 5 -66.72 -3.01 20.17
CA PHE A 5 -65.89 -3.91 19.39
C PHE A 5 -64.68 -3.19 18.70
N CYS A 6 -64.88 -1.92 18.31
CA CYS A 6 -63.82 -1.10 17.72
C CYS A 6 -62.73 -0.70 18.72
N LEU A 7 -63.11 -0.47 20.00
CA LEU A 7 -62.13 -0.14 21.07
C LEU A 7 -61.29 -1.33 21.49
N ILE A 8 -61.83 -2.54 21.44
CA ILE A 8 -61.06 -3.78 21.74
C ILE A 8 -60.08 -4.09 20.60
N LEU A 9 -60.46 -3.85 19.35
CA LEU A 9 -59.56 -4.04 18.20
C LEU A 9 -58.38 -3.03 18.19
N LEU A 10 -58.62 -1.79 18.64
CA LEU A 10 -57.56 -0.77 18.75
C LEU A 10 -56.57 -1.08 19.89
N GLY A 11 -57.07 -1.66 21.00
CA GLY A 11 -56.25 -2.06 22.15
C GLY A 11 -55.31 -3.25 21.88
N VAL A 12 -55.75 -4.18 21.01
CA VAL A 12 -54.93 -5.34 20.63
C VAL A 12 -53.83 -4.95 19.62
N PHE A 13 -54.03 -3.92 18.79
CA PHE A 13 -53.04 -3.46 17.82
C PHE A 13 -51.92 -2.63 18.45
N THR A 14 -52.15 -1.99 19.62
CA THR A 14 -51.14 -1.21 20.32
C THR A 14 -50.21 -2.08 21.20
N ILE A 15 -50.58 -3.29 21.56
CA ILE A 15 -49.73 -4.21 22.38
C ILE A 15 -48.74 -4.99 21.52
N LEU A 16 -48.92 -5.03 20.17
CA LEU A 16 -48.05 -5.83 19.30
C LEU A 16 -46.80 -5.07 18.82
N PHE A 17 -46.62 -3.79 19.22
CA PHE A 17 -45.50 -2.96 18.75
C PHE A 17 -44.40 -2.71 19.80
N THR A 18 -44.46 -3.32 20.98
CA THR A 18 -43.48 -3.05 22.06
C THR A 18 -42.43 -4.15 22.29
N VAL A 19 -42.39 -5.16 21.46
CA VAL A 19 -41.33 -6.20 21.58
C VAL A 19 -40.62 -6.38 20.26
N VAL A 20 -39.66 -5.56 19.94
CA VAL A 20 -38.40 -5.90 19.29
C VAL A 20 -37.50 -4.65 19.22
N SER A 21 -36.86 -4.31 20.30
CA SER A 21 -35.62 -3.54 20.25
C SER A 21 -34.60 -4.16 21.18
N CYS A 22 -34.27 -5.42 20.93
CA CYS A 22 -32.99 -5.95 21.36
C CYS A 22 -31.96 -5.42 20.37
N LYS A 23 -31.32 -4.28 20.68
CA LYS A 23 -29.99 -3.97 20.15
C LYS A 23 -29.09 -5.12 20.60
N LYS A 24 -28.82 -6.06 19.71
CA LYS A 24 -27.66 -6.95 19.85
C LYS A 24 -26.46 -6.05 19.96
N LYS A 25 -25.92 -5.91 21.15
CA LYS A 25 -24.55 -5.46 21.36
C LYS A 25 -23.70 -6.46 20.59
N ASN A 26 -23.12 -6.02 19.48
CA ASN A 26 -22.10 -6.79 18.82
C ASN A 26 -20.90 -6.79 19.77
N ASP A 27 -20.85 -7.77 20.64
CA ASP A 27 -19.60 -8.09 21.30
C ASP A 27 -18.59 -8.37 20.19
N PRO A 28 -17.37 -7.82 20.26
CA PRO A 28 -16.35 -8.13 19.28
C PRO A 28 -16.16 -9.65 19.32
N VAL A 29 -16.51 -10.30 18.22
CA VAL A 29 -16.17 -11.70 17.99
C VAL A 29 -14.66 -11.79 18.19
N PRO A 30 -14.13 -12.62 19.10
CA PRO A 30 -12.72 -12.86 19.16
C PRO A 30 -12.30 -13.30 17.75
N ILE A 31 -11.42 -12.55 17.13
CA ILE A 31 -10.79 -12.94 15.86
C ILE A 31 -9.83 -14.08 16.27
N THR A 32 -10.36 -15.26 16.37
CA THR A 32 -9.55 -16.46 16.28
C THR A 32 -9.15 -16.54 14.83
N ASN A 33 -7.97 -15.98 14.50
CA ASN A 33 -7.35 -16.25 13.22
C ASN A 33 -7.33 -17.76 13.08
N PRO A 34 -7.91 -18.33 12.00
CA PRO A 34 -7.67 -19.73 11.75
C PRO A 34 -6.14 -19.86 11.64
N PRO A 35 -5.49 -20.73 12.43
CA PRO A 35 -4.08 -20.97 12.25
C PRO A 35 -3.90 -21.36 10.79
N SER A 36 -2.91 -20.78 10.12
CA SER A 36 -2.55 -21.30 8.80
C SER A 36 -2.32 -22.79 9.00
N LEU A 37 -2.86 -23.64 8.14
CA LEU A 37 -2.76 -25.10 8.27
C LEU A 37 -1.32 -25.61 8.40
N ASN A 38 -0.34 -24.74 8.21
CA ASN A 38 1.10 -25.01 8.19
C ASN A 38 1.89 -24.14 9.20
N ALA A 39 1.24 -23.33 10.03
CA ALA A 39 1.96 -22.49 11.00
C ALA A 39 2.80 -23.31 11.97
N ILE A 40 3.99 -22.83 12.28
CA ILE A 40 4.84 -23.43 13.32
C ILE A 40 4.52 -22.77 14.68
N GLU A 41 4.48 -23.58 15.74
CA GLU A 41 4.28 -23.08 17.10
C GLU A 41 5.62 -22.84 17.80
N ILE A 42 6.41 -21.87 17.31
CA ILE A 42 7.64 -21.43 17.95
C ILE A 42 7.37 -20.09 18.63
N ALA A 43 7.62 -20.03 19.93
CA ALA A 43 7.58 -18.80 20.71
C ALA A 43 9.00 -18.33 21.07
N PHE A 44 9.15 -17.04 21.33
CA PHE A 44 10.41 -16.43 21.76
C PHE A 44 10.22 -15.50 22.96
N ASP A 45 11.30 -15.20 23.64
CA ASP A 45 11.28 -14.27 24.77
C ASP A 45 11.23 -12.82 24.30
N SER A 46 10.34 -12.00 24.87
CA SER A 46 10.13 -10.60 24.52
C SER A 46 11.39 -9.74 24.55
N THR A 47 12.38 -10.10 25.40
CA THR A 47 13.67 -9.41 25.48
C THR A 47 14.48 -9.48 24.18
N GLN A 48 14.19 -10.46 23.33
CA GLN A 48 14.82 -10.62 22.01
C GLN A 48 14.53 -9.43 21.09
N ILE A 49 13.37 -8.77 21.25
CA ILE A 49 13.03 -7.58 20.47
C ILE A 49 14.02 -6.45 20.75
N ASN A 50 14.32 -6.18 22.02
CA ASN A 50 15.30 -5.16 22.40
C ASN A 50 16.70 -5.50 21.86
N THR A 51 17.10 -6.75 21.98
CA THR A 51 18.40 -7.25 21.48
C THR A 51 18.50 -7.06 19.97
N PHE A 52 17.43 -7.41 19.23
CA PHE A 52 17.34 -7.23 17.79
C PHE A 52 17.52 -5.76 17.38
N PHE A 53 16.77 -4.83 17.99
CA PHE A 53 16.88 -3.41 17.64
C PHE A 53 18.19 -2.77 18.11
N GLY A 54 18.88 -3.35 19.08
CA GLY A 54 20.27 -3.01 19.38
C GLY A 54 21.23 -3.37 18.26
N LYS A 55 21.03 -4.53 17.62
CA LYS A 55 21.80 -5.01 16.48
C LYS A 55 21.44 -4.30 15.16
N TYR A 56 20.15 -3.88 15.00
CA TYR A 56 19.63 -3.27 13.78
C TYR A 56 19.10 -1.84 14.01
N PRO A 57 19.96 -0.86 14.40
CA PRO A 57 19.53 0.48 14.83
C PRO A 57 18.84 1.31 13.72
N LYS A 58 19.09 1.05 12.43
CA LYS A 58 18.38 1.74 11.33
C LYS A 58 16.87 1.43 11.30
N LEU A 59 16.44 0.37 11.98
CA LEU A 59 15.01 -0.02 12.08
C LEU A 59 14.39 0.35 13.42
N LYS A 60 15.13 1.01 14.31
CA LYS A 60 14.70 1.31 15.70
C LYS A 60 13.36 2.05 15.78
N SER A 61 13.02 2.89 14.80
CA SER A 61 11.75 3.62 14.74
C SER A 61 10.53 2.71 14.69
N TYR A 62 10.67 1.47 14.24
CA TYR A 62 9.58 0.48 14.12
C TYR A 62 9.47 -0.47 15.31
N GLN A 63 10.29 -0.27 16.35
CA GLN A 63 10.29 -1.18 17.51
C GLN A 63 8.93 -1.25 18.18
N GLY A 64 8.26 -0.12 18.41
CA GLY A 64 6.95 -0.09 19.06
C GLY A 64 5.87 -0.86 18.29
N ASP A 65 5.89 -0.77 16.95
CA ASP A 65 4.98 -1.53 16.10
C ASP A 65 5.26 -3.03 16.16
N VAL A 66 6.54 -3.41 16.17
CA VAL A 66 6.96 -4.82 16.33
C VAL A 66 6.58 -5.37 17.71
N GLU A 67 6.77 -4.60 18.78
CA GLU A 67 6.33 -4.97 20.13
C GLU A 67 4.81 -5.18 20.17
N GLN A 68 4.04 -4.26 19.59
CA GLN A 68 2.58 -4.38 19.51
C GLN A 68 2.14 -5.63 18.72
N LEU A 69 2.79 -5.90 17.60
CA LEU A 69 2.54 -7.07 16.76
C LEU A 69 2.74 -8.37 17.58
N TYR A 70 3.91 -8.54 18.18
CA TYR A 70 4.21 -9.77 18.89
C TYR A 70 3.48 -9.90 20.22
N HIS A 71 3.10 -8.81 20.86
CA HIS A 71 2.15 -8.85 21.98
C HIS A 71 0.81 -9.48 21.54
N LYS A 72 0.29 -9.07 20.39
CA LYS A 72 -0.94 -9.62 19.81
C LYS A 72 -0.82 -11.10 19.45
N HIS A 73 0.33 -11.51 18.94
CA HIS A 73 0.65 -12.87 18.56
C HIS A 73 1.26 -13.72 19.68
N GLN A 74 1.22 -13.24 20.95
CA GLN A 74 1.74 -13.96 22.12
C GLN A 74 3.20 -14.41 21.92
N PHE A 75 4.00 -13.60 21.23
CA PHE A 75 5.41 -13.85 20.92
C PHE A 75 5.69 -15.13 20.11
N HIS A 76 4.70 -15.60 19.34
CA HIS A 76 4.88 -16.67 18.37
C HIS A 76 5.40 -16.15 17.04
N TYR A 77 6.11 -17.00 16.31
CA TYR A 77 6.58 -16.73 14.97
C TYR A 77 5.38 -16.63 14.01
N ILE A 78 5.44 -15.67 13.08
CA ILE A 78 4.39 -15.40 12.11
C ILE A 78 4.88 -15.42 10.65
N TRP A 79 6.19 -15.43 10.44
CA TRP A 79 6.82 -15.39 9.13
C TRP A 79 7.24 -16.78 8.61
N PHE A 80 7.17 -17.78 9.47
CA PHE A 80 7.56 -19.15 9.13
C PHE A 80 6.37 -20.10 9.20
N ASP A 81 6.39 -21.08 8.30
CA ASP A 81 5.60 -22.29 8.36
C ASP A 81 6.53 -23.53 8.41
N LYS A 82 5.97 -24.71 8.30
CA LYS A 82 6.75 -25.98 8.35
C LYS A 82 7.74 -26.12 7.17
N ASP A 83 7.53 -25.37 6.08
CA ASP A 83 8.33 -25.46 4.86
C ASP A 83 9.36 -24.31 4.78
N GLY A 84 9.42 -23.42 5.77
CA GLY A 84 10.31 -22.28 5.86
C GLY A 84 9.59 -20.94 5.91
N LEU A 85 10.13 -19.90 5.28
CA LEU A 85 9.46 -18.61 5.16
C LEU A 85 8.14 -18.76 4.37
N ASN A 86 7.05 -18.21 4.91
CA ASN A 86 5.73 -18.28 4.30
C ASN A 86 5.61 -17.47 3.00
N GLU A 87 4.51 -17.67 2.27
CA GLU A 87 4.25 -17.00 0.99
C GLU A 87 4.33 -15.46 1.10
N PHE A 88 3.78 -14.90 2.17
CA PHE A 88 3.76 -13.45 2.34
C PHE A 88 5.18 -12.87 2.51
N ALA A 89 6.08 -13.59 3.18
CA ALA A 89 7.48 -13.19 3.31
C ALA A 89 8.13 -13.00 1.91
N GLY A 90 7.90 -13.93 0.99
CA GLY A 90 8.38 -13.83 -0.39
C GLY A 90 7.77 -12.65 -1.16
N LEU A 91 6.48 -12.38 -0.97
CA LEU A 91 5.84 -11.22 -1.57
C LEU A 91 6.38 -9.90 -1.01
N LEU A 92 6.60 -9.81 0.30
CA LEU A 92 7.20 -8.63 0.93
C LEU A 92 8.61 -8.38 0.39
N TYR A 93 9.45 -9.42 0.30
CA TYR A 93 10.79 -9.32 -0.29
C TYR A 93 10.74 -8.76 -1.72
N ASN A 94 9.85 -9.27 -2.55
CA ASN A 94 9.65 -8.77 -3.91
C ASN A 94 9.23 -7.28 -3.91
N LYS A 95 8.32 -6.88 -3.02
CA LYS A 95 7.90 -5.48 -2.88
C LYS A 95 9.03 -4.57 -2.42
N LEU A 96 9.86 -5.00 -1.49
CA LEU A 96 11.04 -4.26 -1.02
C LEU A 96 12.06 -4.06 -2.15
N ASN A 97 12.29 -5.08 -2.99
CA ASN A 97 13.17 -5.00 -4.14
C ASN A 97 12.64 -4.08 -5.25
N ASN A 98 11.36 -3.81 -5.24
CA ASN A 98 10.69 -3.03 -6.28
C ASN A 98 10.02 -1.75 -5.74
N LEU A 99 10.54 -1.15 -4.65
CA LEU A 99 10.01 0.09 -4.08
C LEU A 99 9.93 1.22 -5.12
N SER A 100 10.87 1.28 -6.04
CA SER A 100 10.84 2.26 -7.11
C SER A 100 9.57 2.16 -7.98
N LEU A 101 9.00 0.96 -8.15
CA LEU A 101 7.73 0.78 -8.87
C LEU A 101 6.54 1.39 -8.11
N GLU A 102 6.68 1.57 -6.81
CA GLU A 102 5.71 2.28 -5.96
C GLU A 102 5.98 3.81 -5.93
N GLY A 103 6.97 4.31 -6.68
CA GLY A 103 7.37 5.71 -6.65
C GLY A 103 8.21 6.08 -5.43
N ILE A 104 8.74 5.11 -4.72
CA ILE A 104 9.53 5.30 -3.50
C ILE A 104 11.02 5.16 -3.81
N GLU A 105 11.76 6.24 -3.61
CA GLU A 105 13.23 6.29 -3.75
C GLU A 105 13.86 6.23 -2.36
N SER A 106 13.74 5.08 -1.70
CA SER A 106 14.33 4.82 -0.39
C SER A 106 15.15 3.56 -0.43
N GLU A 107 16.34 3.61 0.18
CA GLU A 107 17.14 2.41 0.40
C GLU A 107 16.45 1.52 1.45
N VAL A 108 16.39 0.23 1.17
CA VAL A 108 15.91 -0.77 2.13
C VAL A 108 16.98 -0.98 3.20
N PRO A 109 16.67 -0.74 4.48
CA PRO A 109 17.65 -0.98 5.54
C PRO A 109 18.10 -2.45 5.57
N TYR A 110 19.40 -2.67 5.70
CA TYR A 110 19.99 -4.02 5.76
C TYR A 110 19.65 -4.90 4.56
N LYS A 111 19.64 -4.30 3.36
CA LYS A 111 19.30 -4.97 2.10
C LYS A 111 20.12 -6.24 1.88
N GLU A 112 21.45 -6.16 2.07
CA GLU A 112 22.34 -7.31 1.90
C GLU A 112 21.97 -8.49 2.81
N LYS A 113 21.50 -8.19 4.04
CA LYS A 113 21.10 -9.23 4.98
C LYS A 113 19.80 -9.93 4.55
N ILE A 114 18.84 -9.16 4.04
CA ILE A 114 17.60 -9.75 3.56
C ILE A 114 17.82 -10.54 2.26
N ASP A 115 18.70 -10.05 1.38
CA ASP A 115 19.09 -10.77 0.17
C ASP A 115 19.74 -12.10 0.50
N ASP A 116 20.70 -12.15 1.44
CA ASP A 116 21.32 -13.39 1.91
C ASP A 116 20.30 -14.40 2.46
N ILE A 117 19.24 -13.92 3.14
CA ILE A 117 18.17 -14.80 3.63
C ILE A 117 17.41 -15.44 2.47
N TYR A 118 17.08 -14.67 1.42
CA TYR A 118 16.25 -15.16 0.32
C TYR A 118 17.03 -15.88 -0.77
N ASP A 119 18.29 -15.49 -1.00
CA ASP A 119 19.16 -16.10 -2.02
C ASP A 119 19.77 -17.42 -1.53
N ASN A 120 19.80 -17.66 -0.20
CA ASN A 120 20.35 -18.87 0.40
C ASN A 120 19.25 -19.75 0.97
N PRO A 121 18.96 -20.92 0.32
CA PRO A 121 17.93 -21.85 0.79
C PRO A 121 18.08 -22.32 2.23
N ASP A 122 19.34 -22.46 2.71
CA ASP A 122 19.61 -22.90 4.10
C ASP A 122 19.13 -21.83 5.12
N ASN A 123 19.11 -20.56 4.73
CA ASN A 123 18.70 -19.46 5.60
C ASN A 123 17.19 -19.24 5.59
N ASN A 124 16.48 -19.54 4.50
CA ASN A 124 15.04 -19.32 4.39
C ASN A 124 14.19 -20.50 4.90
N GLN A 125 14.75 -21.72 4.95
CA GLN A 125 14.04 -22.91 5.44
C GLN A 125 14.10 -23.06 6.96
N LYS A 126 15.11 -22.47 7.61
CA LYS A 126 15.32 -22.60 9.03
C LYS A 126 14.79 -21.40 9.78
N ALA A 127 13.78 -21.62 10.61
CA ALA A 127 13.24 -20.57 11.48
C ALA A 127 14.33 -19.98 12.40
N SER A 128 14.45 -18.65 12.37
CA SER A 128 15.39 -17.91 13.21
C SER A 128 14.76 -16.62 13.71
N ILE A 129 15.07 -16.22 14.93
CA ILE A 129 14.56 -15.01 15.55
C ILE A 129 15.02 -13.74 14.80
N ASP A 130 16.25 -13.74 14.29
CA ASP A 130 16.77 -12.62 13.50
C ASP A 130 15.94 -12.40 12.24
N THR A 131 15.64 -13.47 11.49
CA THR A 131 14.82 -13.40 10.27
C THR A 131 13.37 -13.02 10.59
N GLU A 132 12.80 -13.58 11.65
CA GLU A 132 11.46 -13.29 12.13
C GLU A 132 11.27 -11.79 12.42
N LEU A 133 12.14 -11.22 13.25
CA LEU A 133 12.08 -9.82 13.64
C LEU A 133 12.50 -8.87 12.50
N LEU A 134 13.43 -9.28 11.64
CA LEU A 134 13.83 -8.50 10.46
C LEU A 134 12.69 -8.37 9.47
N SER A 135 11.98 -9.47 9.19
CA SER A 135 10.80 -9.46 8.30
C SER A 135 9.71 -8.55 8.84
N SER A 136 9.42 -8.60 10.14
CA SER A 136 8.46 -7.71 10.80
C SER A 136 8.86 -6.24 10.71
N ALA A 137 10.10 -5.92 11.04
CA ALA A 137 10.59 -4.54 11.00
C ALA A 137 10.61 -3.98 9.56
N LEU A 138 10.97 -4.81 8.58
CA LEU A 138 10.95 -4.44 7.15
C LEU A 138 9.52 -4.32 6.61
N TYR A 139 8.56 -5.10 7.12
CA TYR A 139 7.16 -4.88 6.80
C TYR A 139 6.69 -3.49 7.26
N PHE A 140 7.00 -3.10 8.51
CA PHE A 140 6.62 -1.77 8.99
C PHE A 140 7.35 -0.64 8.24
N PHE A 141 8.61 -0.87 7.86
CA PHE A 141 9.31 0.05 6.96
C PHE A 141 8.57 0.19 5.62
N TYR A 142 8.18 -0.91 4.98
CA TYR A 142 7.42 -0.89 3.74
C TYR A 142 6.07 -0.18 3.91
N ALA A 143 5.33 -0.52 4.95
CA ALA A 143 4.03 0.07 5.26
C ALA A 143 4.12 1.59 5.50
N ASP A 144 5.13 2.04 6.24
CA ASP A 144 5.38 3.46 6.45
C ASP A 144 5.67 4.20 5.13
N LYS A 145 6.53 3.64 4.28
CA LYS A 145 6.90 4.28 3.01
C LYS A 145 5.77 4.28 1.99
N VAL A 146 5.06 3.17 1.83
CA VAL A 146 4.04 3.00 0.79
C VAL A 146 2.66 3.49 1.24
N TYR A 147 2.24 3.17 2.45
CA TYR A 147 0.90 3.52 2.95
C TYR A 147 0.90 4.79 3.81
N GLY A 148 1.96 5.01 4.59
CA GLY A 148 2.13 6.23 5.39
C GLY A 148 2.46 7.45 4.53
N GLY A 149 3.25 7.25 3.50
CA GLY A 149 3.65 8.27 2.55
C GLY A 149 4.50 9.39 3.19
N MET A 150 4.36 10.60 2.66
CA MET A 150 5.07 11.78 3.15
C MET A 150 4.60 12.18 4.56
N SER A 151 5.50 12.62 5.44
CA SER A 151 5.11 13.11 6.77
C SER A 151 4.14 14.29 6.70
N THR A 152 3.26 14.44 7.70
CA THR A 152 2.32 15.56 7.78
C THR A 152 3.03 16.90 7.68
N GLN A 153 4.11 17.09 8.44
CA GLN A 153 4.91 18.30 8.43
C GLN A 153 5.44 18.64 7.02
N LYS A 154 5.94 17.64 6.28
CA LYS A 154 6.47 17.87 4.93
C LYS A 154 5.34 18.15 3.93
N SER A 155 4.18 17.51 4.04
CA SER A 155 3.04 17.78 3.16
C SER A 155 2.46 19.16 3.40
N GLU A 156 2.36 19.61 4.65
CA GLU A 156 1.91 20.95 5.03
C GLU A 156 2.88 22.03 4.54
N ALA A 157 4.19 21.80 4.66
CA ALA A 157 5.21 22.71 4.13
C ALA A 157 5.12 22.88 2.61
N LEU A 158 4.58 21.90 1.89
CA LEU A 158 4.28 21.97 0.45
C LEU A 158 2.87 22.50 0.15
N GLY A 159 2.12 22.93 1.16
CA GLY A 159 0.73 23.39 1.01
C GLY A 159 -0.29 22.28 0.81
N TRP A 160 0.05 21.03 1.09
CA TRP A 160 -0.83 19.89 0.89
C TRP A 160 -1.44 19.44 2.22
N PHE A 161 -2.69 19.81 2.44
CA PHE A 161 -3.47 19.48 3.64
C PHE A 161 -4.38 18.27 3.37
N LEU A 162 -3.78 17.14 3.03
CA LEU A 162 -4.53 15.92 2.70
C LEU A 162 -5.00 15.19 3.95
N PRO A 163 -6.28 14.78 4.01
CA PRO A 163 -6.76 13.94 5.11
C PRO A 163 -6.03 12.59 5.08
N ARG A 164 -5.54 12.16 6.24
CA ARG A 164 -4.85 10.88 6.38
C ARG A 164 -5.79 9.86 6.99
N LYS A 165 -5.89 8.71 6.36
CA LYS A 165 -6.58 7.58 6.95
C LYS A 165 -5.65 6.92 7.96
N LYS A 166 -6.06 6.90 9.23
CA LYS A 166 -5.37 6.10 10.24
C LYS A 166 -5.67 4.63 9.98
N GLN A 167 -4.65 3.86 9.67
CA GLN A 167 -4.73 2.41 9.52
C GLN A 167 -3.77 1.76 10.50
N SER A 168 -4.23 0.71 11.17
CA SER A 168 -3.36 -0.16 11.95
C SER A 168 -2.58 -1.06 10.98
N TYR A 169 -1.27 -0.86 10.89
CA TYR A 169 -0.41 -1.72 10.06
C TYR A 169 -0.29 -3.12 10.68
N VAL A 170 -0.43 -3.24 12.00
CA VAL A 170 -0.50 -4.53 12.69
C VAL A 170 -1.71 -5.34 12.22
N ASP A 171 -2.92 -4.75 12.22
CA ASP A 171 -4.14 -5.45 11.78
C ASP A 171 -4.13 -5.71 10.26
N TYR A 172 -3.46 -4.85 9.51
CA TYR A 172 -3.32 -5.06 8.08
C TYR A 172 -2.36 -6.21 7.78
N LEU A 173 -1.28 -6.37 8.55
CA LEU A 173 -0.37 -7.52 8.44
C LEU A 173 -1.13 -8.84 8.68
N ASP A 174 -1.96 -8.92 9.71
CA ASP A 174 -2.78 -10.11 9.95
C ASP A 174 -3.64 -10.48 8.73
N SER A 175 -4.22 -9.46 8.10
CA SER A 175 -5.01 -9.67 6.88
C SER A 175 -4.14 -10.19 5.73
N LEU A 176 -2.90 -9.73 5.62
CA LEU A 176 -1.93 -10.15 4.59
C LEU A 176 -1.38 -11.56 4.86
N LEU A 177 -1.19 -11.93 6.12
CA LEU A 177 -0.78 -13.29 6.49
C LEU A 177 -1.85 -14.33 6.14
N VAL A 178 -3.13 -13.96 6.28
CA VAL A 178 -4.27 -14.82 5.89
C VAL A 178 -4.47 -14.83 4.37
N ASN A 179 -4.30 -13.70 3.71
CA ASN A 179 -4.48 -13.56 2.27
C ASN A 179 -3.38 -12.66 1.66
N PRO A 180 -2.24 -13.26 1.31
CA PRO A 180 -1.09 -12.53 0.79
C PRO A 180 -1.39 -11.68 -0.45
N SER A 181 -2.35 -12.09 -1.28
CA SER A 181 -2.73 -11.36 -2.50
C SER A 181 -3.28 -9.96 -2.24
N LEU A 182 -3.71 -9.67 -1.01
CA LEU A 182 -4.23 -8.34 -0.62
C LEU A 182 -3.18 -7.22 -0.77
N ILE A 183 -1.88 -7.53 -0.72
CA ILE A 183 -0.81 -6.56 -0.93
C ILE A 183 -0.84 -5.93 -2.34
N ASN A 184 -1.48 -6.61 -3.29
CA ASN A 184 -1.62 -6.16 -4.67
C ASN A 184 -3.01 -5.57 -4.97
N LYS A 185 -3.95 -5.61 -4.00
CA LYS A 185 -5.31 -5.11 -4.20
C LYS A 185 -5.43 -3.65 -3.82
N GLU A 186 -6.10 -2.90 -4.68
CA GLU A 186 -6.48 -1.52 -4.39
C GLU A 186 -7.43 -1.45 -3.18
N GLY A 187 -7.29 -0.42 -2.37
CA GLY A 187 -8.41 0.09 -1.63
C GLY A 187 -8.41 0.08 -0.12
N LYS A 188 -7.53 -0.62 0.60
CA LYS A 188 -7.54 -0.52 2.07
C LYS A 188 -6.30 0.19 2.60
N GLY A 189 -6.27 1.52 2.59
CA GLY A 189 -5.20 2.28 3.23
C GLY A 189 -4.62 3.39 2.37
N VAL A 190 -4.80 3.34 1.06
CA VAL A 190 -4.27 4.32 0.12
C VAL A 190 -5.41 4.97 -0.67
N LEU A 191 -5.27 6.24 -0.99
CA LEU A 191 -6.23 6.95 -1.82
C LEU A 191 -6.21 6.41 -3.25
N LYS A 192 -7.36 6.41 -3.94
CA LYS A 192 -7.45 5.97 -5.34
C LYS A 192 -6.42 6.68 -6.24
N GLN A 193 -6.16 7.95 -5.98
CA GLN A 193 -5.17 8.75 -6.70
C GLN A 193 -3.76 8.14 -6.70
N TYR A 194 -3.38 7.45 -5.62
CA TYR A 194 -2.10 6.77 -5.56
C TYR A 194 -1.95 5.73 -6.68
N TYR A 195 -2.95 4.90 -6.89
CA TYR A 195 -2.92 3.86 -7.93
C TYR A 195 -2.90 4.48 -9.33
N LEU A 196 -3.70 5.52 -9.56
CA LEU A 196 -3.69 6.26 -10.82
C LEU A 196 -2.31 6.88 -11.11
N LEU A 197 -1.69 7.51 -10.10
CA LEU A 197 -0.35 8.08 -10.23
C LEU A 197 0.72 7.01 -10.44
N LYS A 198 0.58 5.86 -9.80
CA LYS A 198 1.46 4.72 -10.00
C LYS A 198 1.41 4.20 -11.44
N ASP A 199 0.22 4.09 -12.03
CA ASP A 199 0.05 3.68 -13.42
C ASP A 199 0.68 4.69 -14.39
N ILE A 200 0.45 5.97 -14.15
CA ILE A 200 1.10 7.06 -14.92
C ILE A 200 2.61 7.02 -14.76
N LEU A 201 3.14 6.80 -13.55
CA LEU A 201 4.58 6.64 -13.33
C LEU A 201 5.16 5.50 -14.17
N GLN A 202 4.48 4.34 -14.25
CA GLN A 202 4.92 3.22 -15.07
C GLN A 202 4.89 3.57 -16.55
N HIS A 203 3.89 4.34 -17.00
CA HIS A 203 3.81 4.84 -18.37
C HIS A 203 5.03 5.72 -18.71
N TYR A 204 5.35 6.73 -17.88
CA TYR A 204 6.51 7.60 -18.10
C TYR A 204 7.85 6.85 -18.04
N ARG A 205 7.99 5.85 -17.20
CA ARG A 205 9.19 4.98 -17.19
C ARG A 205 9.35 4.14 -18.44
N LYS A 206 8.26 3.72 -19.07
CA LYS A 206 8.32 3.06 -20.38
C LYS A 206 8.78 4.02 -21.47
N ILE A 207 8.34 5.28 -21.42
CA ILE A 207 8.80 6.33 -22.32
C ILE A 207 10.29 6.58 -22.13
N GLU A 208 10.74 6.73 -20.87
CA GLU A 208 12.15 6.91 -20.52
C GLU A 208 13.03 5.78 -21.07
N LYS A 209 12.62 4.52 -20.87
CA LYS A 209 13.33 3.34 -21.39
C LYS A 209 13.43 3.31 -22.93
N LYS A 210 12.47 3.92 -23.62
CA LYS A 210 12.49 4.07 -25.10
C LYS A 210 13.32 5.25 -25.57
N GLY A 211 14.01 5.97 -24.67
CA GLY A 211 14.87 7.11 -24.98
C GLY A 211 14.23 8.47 -24.67
N GLY A 212 13.03 8.46 -24.04
CA GLY A 212 12.35 9.70 -23.64
C GLY A 212 11.91 10.53 -24.85
N TRP A 213 12.05 11.83 -24.74
CA TRP A 213 11.72 12.80 -25.75
C TRP A 213 12.83 13.86 -25.88
N LYS A 214 12.90 14.47 -27.06
CA LYS A 214 13.83 15.56 -27.32
C LYS A 214 13.33 16.88 -26.74
N THR A 215 14.24 17.78 -26.45
CA THR A 215 13.91 19.18 -26.12
C THR A 215 13.26 19.84 -27.33
N ILE A 216 12.22 20.63 -27.11
CA ILE A 216 11.56 21.40 -28.13
C ILE A 216 12.36 22.71 -28.29
N GLU A 217 12.80 22.98 -29.51
CA GLU A 217 13.57 24.17 -29.83
C GLU A 217 12.61 25.26 -30.34
N ILE A 218 12.47 26.34 -29.57
CA ILE A 218 11.61 27.48 -29.92
C ILE A 218 12.49 28.72 -30.11
N ASP A 219 12.25 29.48 -31.21
CA ASP A 219 12.89 30.79 -31.39
C ASP A 219 12.54 31.70 -30.21
N PRO A 220 13.55 32.27 -29.51
CA PRO A 220 13.32 33.15 -28.37
C PRO A 220 12.43 34.36 -28.62
N ASN A 221 12.29 34.76 -29.89
CA ASN A 221 11.44 35.87 -30.31
C ASN A 221 9.96 35.47 -30.46
N VAL A 222 9.66 34.19 -30.54
CA VAL A 222 8.29 33.67 -30.66
C VAL A 222 7.66 33.55 -29.27
N LYS A 223 6.64 34.37 -29.01
CA LYS A 223 5.91 34.35 -27.72
C LYS A 223 4.73 33.39 -27.70
N SER A 224 4.12 33.12 -28.86
CA SER A 224 2.97 32.21 -28.99
C SER A 224 2.80 31.80 -30.44
N PHE A 225 2.17 30.63 -30.66
CA PHE A 225 1.68 30.20 -31.98
C PHE A 225 0.17 30.38 -32.04
N LYS A 226 -0.35 30.70 -33.23
CA LYS A 226 -1.77 30.82 -33.52
C LYS A 226 -2.16 29.78 -34.58
N PRO A 227 -3.43 29.36 -34.65
CA PRO A 227 -3.91 28.51 -35.73
C PRO A 227 -3.51 29.06 -37.10
N GLY A 228 -2.91 28.21 -37.94
CA GLY A 228 -2.35 28.55 -39.25
C GLY A 228 -0.85 28.89 -39.26
N ASP A 229 -0.24 29.14 -38.11
CA ASP A 229 1.22 29.36 -38.04
C ASP A 229 1.97 28.08 -38.39
N SER A 230 3.17 28.26 -38.96
CA SER A 230 4.05 27.13 -39.32
C SER A 230 5.43 27.31 -38.68
N ALA A 231 5.88 26.30 -37.95
CA ALA A 231 7.19 26.26 -37.31
C ALA A 231 7.66 24.83 -37.04
N THR A 232 8.97 24.59 -37.09
CA THR A 232 9.56 23.30 -36.72
C THR A 232 9.20 22.90 -35.29
N ALA A 233 9.07 23.87 -34.37
CA ALA A 233 8.66 23.63 -32.97
C ALA A 233 7.28 22.96 -32.89
N ILE A 234 6.34 23.27 -33.80
CA ILE A 234 5.00 22.65 -33.83
C ILE A 234 5.11 21.17 -34.14
N ALA A 235 5.92 20.76 -35.12
CA ALA A 235 6.17 19.35 -35.40
C ALA A 235 6.84 18.64 -34.23
N GLN A 236 7.75 19.30 -33.51
CA GLN A 236 8.38 18.75 -32.30
C GLN A 236 7.36 18.60 -31.15
N ILE A 237 6.44 19.56 -30.99
CA ILE A 237 5.34 19.48 -30.01
C ILE A 237 4.43 18.30 -30.34
N ARG A 238 4.02 18.10 -31.59
CA ARG A 238 3.21 16.95 -32.03
C ARG A 238 3.88 15.61 -31.67
N THR A 239 5.17 15.48 -32.05
CA THR A 239 5.96 14.29 -31.70
C THR A 239 5.99 14.06 -30.17
N ARG A 240 6.12 15.13 -29.37
CA ARG A 240 6.08 15.04 -27.92
C ARG A 240 4.73 14.56 -27.41
N LEU A 241 3.62 15.16 -27.88
CA LEU A 241 2.26 14.79 -27.50
C LEU A 241 1.92 13.35 -27.92
N PHE A 242 2.43 12.90 -29.08
CA PHE A 242 2.30 11.52 -29.51
C PHE A 242 3.04 10.54 -28.58
N ILE A 243 4.28 10.88 -28.15
CA ILE A 243 5.06 10.05 -27.23
C ILE A 243 4.37 9.94 -25.86
N THR A 244 3.65 10.97 -25.43
CA THR A 244 2.92 11.00 -24.15
C THR A 244 1.49 10.47 -24.23
N ASP A 245 1.07 9.96 -25.42
CA ASP A 245 -0.28 9.49 -25.73
C ASP A 245 -1.37 10.59 -25.62
N ASP A 246 -0.97 11.87 -25.66
CA ASP A 246 -1.89 13.02 -25.71
C ASP A 246 -2.36 13.32 -27.14
N LEU A 247 -1.71 12.74 -28.15
CA LEU A 247 -2.07 12.83 -29.56
C LEU A 247 -2.12 11.42 -30.16
N ALA A 248 -3.22 11.10 -30.87
CA ALA A 248 -3.44 9.77 -31.43
C ALA A 248 -2.48 9.42 -32.60
N GLN A 249 -2.01 10.42 -33.32
CA GLN A 249 -1.13 10.26 -34.48
C GLN A 249 -0.05 11.34 -34.49
N ASP A 250 1.18 10.99 -34.88
CA ASP A 250 2.24 11.96 -35.18
C ASP A 250 2.26 12.27 -36.67
N SER A 251 1.48 13.25 -37.06
CA SER A 251 1.44 13.71 -38.47
C SER A 251 2.75 14.37 -38.93
N LYS A 252 3.63 14.75 -37.99
CA LYS A 252 4.86 15.55 -38.20
C LYS A 252 4.60 16.87 -38.95
N SER A 253 3.36 17.31 -39.01
CA SER A 253 3.00 18.61 -39.59
C SER A 253 3.65 19.73 -38.77
N ALA A 254 4.21 20.71 -39.50
CA ALA A 254 4.74 21.92 -38.88
C ALA A 254 3.68 23.03 -38.75
N VAL A 255 2.45 22.79 -39.22
CA VAL A 255 1.35 23.75 -39.14
C VAL A 255 0.55 23.56 -37.88
N TYR A 256 0.20 24.63 -37.18
CA TYR A 256 -0.73 24.62 -36.09
C TYR A 256 -2.16 24.62 -36.66
N ASP A 257 -2.80 23.47 -36.61
CA ASP A 257 -4.16 23.24 -37.06
C ASP A 257 -5.04 22.67 -35.93
N ASP A 258 -6.21 22.18 -36.23
CA ASP A 258 -7.20 21.69 -35.26
C ASP A 258 -6.88 20.28 -34.69
N GLU A 259 -5.78 19.63 -35.12
CA GLU A 259 -5.31 18.35 -34.59
C GLU A 259 -4.58 18.59 -33.21
#